data_eab6f4d528f8e788ea92178f9dd16584
#
_entry.id   eab6f4d528f8e788ea92178f9dd16584
#
_cell.length_a   1.000
_cell.length_b   1.000
_cell.length_c   1.000
_cell.angle_alpha   90.00
_cell.angle_beta   90.00
_cell.angle_gamma   90.00
#
_symmetry.space_group_name_H-M   'P 1'
#
loop_
_entity.id
_entity.type
_entity.pdbx_description
1 polymer ?
#
loop_
_entity_poly.entity_id
_entity_poly.type
_entity_poly.pdbx_seq_one_letter_code
_entity_poly.pdbx_strand_id
1 'polypeptide(L)'
;MATVELLNYQYPIIFGQNLDQLLQGTYLNTIPNYSARWETTEQTSAGLDLTMFKNKLNISVDYYHKVTKDLIDYIPTPEQIGVADPPMGNMGNVLNKGWEFSVNYNGSAAQGKLTYNVWGNFSTNKGYVREYGVRQGPVMHTSPNLNSNPILYSDAGQPWYSFMVYRTAGIFRSQDEINKYIYKNPETGEAKLLMPDAKVGDLIFIDTNNDGVINDDDKTFAGSYTPKNTFSFGGSLNWKGFDFSFFFQGVTGNKVYNGLKQMAMNGRNDYGNLISDVFNSWDFNPQGSKYPRLGLVTGSDTNGNYSKFSDIFLEDGDYLRLKNITLGYTLPKSVSRFVGMENGSLRVYMSVDNVCTITGYSGVDPEVGNYGIDRGVYPVSRFFNFGVNINF
;
A
#
# COMPACT_ATOMS: atom_id res chain seq x y z
N MET A 1 -11.64 10.89 -30.99
CA MET A 1 -11.34 12.25 -31.44
C MET A 1 -10.47 12.87 -30.37
N ALA A 2 -9.17 12.92 -30.58
CA ALA A 2 -8.26 13.57 -29.64
C ALA A 2 -8.57 15.07 -29.71
N THR A 3 -9.01 15.64 -28.59
CA THR A 3 -9.09 17.08 -28.45
C THR A 3 -7.65 17.60 -28.52
N VAL A 4 -7.33 18.27 -29.59
CA VAL A 4 -6.09 19.05 -29.71
C VAL A 4 -6.23 20.17 -28.69
N GLU A 5 -5.65 20.01 -27.49
CA GLU A 5 -5.45 21.15 -26.61
C GLU A 5 -4.49 22.08 -27.32
N LEU A 6 -5.02 23.16 -27.80
CA LEU A 6 -4.22 24.30 -28.28
C LEU A 6 -3.25 24.68 -27.17
N LEU A 7 -2.02 24.97 -27.56
CA LEU A 7 -0.96 25.48 -26.69
C LEU A 7 -1.54 26.39 -25.60
N ASN A 8 -1.57 25.92 -24.39
CA ASN A 8 -2.17 26.65 -23.29
C ASN A 8 -1.11 27.59 -22.72
N TYR A 9 -1.17 28.86 -23.13
CA TYR A 9 -0.28 29.90 -22.61
C TYR A 9 -0.93 30.49 -21.35
N GLN A 10 -0.23 30.43 -20.22
CA GLN A 10 -0.58 31.20 -19.04
C GLN A 10 0.17 32.53 -19.05
N TYR A 11 -0.41 33.56 -18.43
CA TYR A 11 0.14 34.90 -18.39
C TYR A 11 0.54 35.25 -16.95
N PRO A 12 1.77 34.90 -16.49
CA PRO A 12 2.21 35.35 -15.19
C PRO A 12 2.39 36.87 -15.20
N ILE A 13 2.05 37.52 -14.12
CA ILE A 13 2.33 38.92 -13.90
C ILE A 13 3.78 39.02 -13.43
N ILE A 14 4.63 39.70 -14.21
CA ILE A 14 6.03 39.98 -13.85
C ILE A 14 6.22 41.48 -13.64
N PHE A 15 7.10 41.86 -12.71
CA PHE A 15 7.45 43.25 -12.52
C PHE A 15 8.37 43.73 -13.65
N GLY A 16 8.07 44.89 -14.21
CA GLY A 16 8.93 45.54 -15.19
C GLY A 16 10.23 46.07 -14.55
N GLN A 17 11.18 46.52 -15.37
CA GLN A 17 12.50 47.01 -14.94
C GLN A 17 12.45 48.11 -13.88
N ASN A 18 11.37 48.88 -13.82
CA ASN A 18 11.18 49.98 -12.87
C ASN A 18 10.30 49.64 -11.69
N LEU A 19 9.92 48.39 -11.49
CA LEU A 19 9.04 47.88 -10.41
C LEU A 19 7.64 48.56 -10.31
N ASP A 20 7.38 49.58 -11.13
CA ASP A 20 6.15 50.39 -11.09
C ASP A 20 5.11 49.88 -12.09
N GLN A 21 5.48 48.98 -12.97
CA GLN A 21 4.59 48.42 -13.98
C GLN A 21 4.57 46.91 -13.93
N LEU A 22 3.36 46.36 -13.83
CA LEU A 22 3.12 44.93 -14.01
C LEU A 22 3.10 44.61 -15.51
N LEU A 23 4.09 43.85 -15.95
CA LEU A 23 4.14 43.36 -17.34
C LEU A 23 3.53 41.96 -17.41
N GLN A 24 2.76 41.75 -18.45
CA GLN A 24 2.18 40.44 -18.74
C GLN A 24 3.19 39.61 -19.55
N GLY A 25 3.73 38.58 -18.93
CA GLY A 25 4.60 37.61 -19.59
C GLY A 25 3.83 36.39 -20.08
N THR A 26 4.36 35.71 -21.07
CA THR A 26 3.81 34.44 -21.55
C THR A 26 4.82 33.33 -21.37
N TYR A 27 4.37 32.16 -20.95
CA TYR A 27 5.21 30.97 -20.91
C TYR A 27 4.39 29.78 -21.46
N LEU A 28 5.13 28.78 -21.95
CA LEU A 28 4.54 27.56 -22.44
C LEU A 28 4.11 26.69 -21.26
N ASN A 29 2.82 26.42 -21.14
CA ASN A 29 2.32 25.58 -20.02
C ASN A 29 2.70 24.12 -20.21
N THR A 30 2.41 23.56 -21.38
CA THR A 30 2.77 22.18 -21.72
C THR A 30 3.02 22.03 -23.21
N ILE A 31 3.83 21.04 -23.59
CA ILE A 31 4.09 20.70 -24.99
C ILE A 31 3.05 19.66 -25.44
N PRO A 32 2.24 19.92 -26.48
CA PRO A 32 1.30 18.94 -26.98
C PRO A 32 2.01 17.75 -27.61
N ASN A 33 1.55 16.54 -27.27
CA ASN A 33 2.04 15.30 -27.85
C ASN A 33 1.07 14.80 -28.94
N TYR A 34 1.38 15.07 -30.20
CA TYR A 34 0.56 14.62 -31.34
C TYR A 34 0.72 13.13 -31.69
N SER A 35 1.69 12.44 -31.09
CA SER A 35 1.92 11.01 -31.30
C SER A 35 1.28 10.13 -30.21
N ALA A 36 0.56 10.73 -29.26
CA ALA A 36 -0.12 10.00 -28.21
C ALA A 36 -1.13 8.98 -28.78
N ARG A 37 -1.08 7.77 -28.25
CA ARG A 37 -1.96 6.65 -28.61
C ARG A 37 -2.83 6.28 -27.43
N TRP A 38 -3.95 5.63 -27.72
CA TRP A 38 -4.79 5.06 -26.67
C TRP A 38 -4.11 3.87 -25.99
N GLU A 39 -4.27 3.78 -24.69
CA GLU A 39 -3.89 2.58 -23.95
C GLU A 39 -4.66 1.37 -24.47
N THR A 40 -3.95 0.28 -24.70
CA THR A 40 -4.54 -0.96 -25.19
C THR A 40 -4.28 -2.10 -24.20
N THR A 41 -5.32 -2.84 -23.87
CA THR A 41 -5.22 -4.02 -23.02
C THR A 41 -5.47 -5.29 -23.82
N GLU A 42 -4.50 -6.18 -23.79
CA GLU A 42 -4.61 -7.56 -24.31
C GLU A 42 -4.72 -8.53 -23.14
N GLN A 43 -5.75 -9.35 -23.12
CA GLN A 43 -5.94 -10.35 -22.08
C GLN A 43 -6.16 -11.73 -22.67
N THR A 44 -5.45 -12.71 -22.13
CA THR A 44 -5.69 -14.13 -22.36
C THR A 44 -6.09 -14.75 -21.03
N SER A 45 -7.20 -15.49 -21.01
CA SER A 45 -7.66 -16.21 -19.81
C SER A 45 -8.04 -17.64 -20.17
N ALA A 46 -7.85 -18.55 -19.23
CA ALA A 46 -8.28 -19.92 -19.30
C ALA A 46 -8.86 -20.34 -17.95
N GLY A 47 -10.05 -20.89 -17.96
CA GLY A 47 -10.76 -21.29 -16.75
C GLY A 47 -11.33 -22.70 -16.83
N LEU A 48 -11.55 -23.29 -15.67
CA LEU A 48 -12.19 -24.59 -15.49
C LEU A 48 -13.20 -24.51 -14.34
N ASP A 49 -14.45 -24.80 -14.68
CA ASP A 49 -15.54 -24.92 -13.71
C ASP A 49 -15.92 -26.38 -13.52
N LEU A 50 -15.93 -26.84 -12.27
CA LEU A 50 -16.30 -28.19 -11.89
C LEU A 50 -17.47 -28.15 -10.92
N THR A 51 -18.52 -28.90 -11.26
CA THR A 51 -19.68 -29.11 -10.40
C THR A 51 -19.81 -30.57 -10.06
N MET A 52 -19.78 -30.91 -8.80
CA MET A 52 -19.75 -32.29 -8.31
C MET A 52 -20.82 -32.57 -7.25
N PHE A 53 -21.06 -33.85 -6.96
CA PHE A 53 -21.96 -34.35 -5.90
C PHE A 53 -23.37 -33.74 -5.97
N LYS A 54 -23.99 -33.77 -7.17
CA LYS A 54 -25.34 -33.22 -7.41
C LYS A 54 -25.42 -31.73 -7.03
N ASN A 55 -24.50 -30.93 -7.56
CA ASN A 55 -24.38 -29.47 -7.35
C ASN A 55 -24.03 -29.05 -5.89
N LYS A 56 -23.54 -29.97 -5.07
CA LYS A 56 -23.13 -29.60 -3.71
C LYS A 56 -21.77 -28.93 -3.66
N LEU A 57 -20.86 -29.35 -4.52
CA LEU A 57 -19.50 -28.78 -4.59
C LEU A 57 -19.31 -28.14 -5.95
N ASN A 58 -18.97 -26.85 -5.92
CA ASN A 58 -18.58 -26.07 -7.09
C ASN A 58 -17.17 -25.55 -6.88
N ILE A 59 -16.31 -25.76 -7.87
CA ILE A 59 -14.92 -25.30 -7.90
C ILE A 59 -14.71 -24.56 -9.21
N SER A 60 -14.12 -23.37 -9.16
CA SER A 60 -13.63 -22.63 -10.31
C SER A 60 -12.15 -22.35 -10.16
N VAL A 61 -11.41 -22.51 -11.24
CA VAL A 61 -9.98 -22.20 -11.32
C VAL A 61 -9.74 -21.44 -12.60
N ASP A 62 -9.25 -20.23 -12.48
CA ASP A 62 -8.99 -19.34 -13.60
C ASP A 62 -7.53 -18.88 -13.60
N TYR A 63 -6.94 -18.84 -14.77
CA TYR A 63 -5.65 -18.20 -15.03
C TYR A 63 -5.86 -17.03 -15.96
N TYR A 64 -5.26 -15.89 -15.65
CA TYR A 64 -5.26 -14.73 -16.51
C TYR A 64 -3.84 -14.20 -16.77
N HIS A 65 -3.66 -13.66 -17.97
CA HIS A 65 -2.46 -12.98 -18.41
C HIS A 65 -2.91 -11.73 -19.16
N LYS A 66 -2.65 -10.55 -18.57
CA LYS A 66 -3.12 -9.26 -19.06
C LYS A 66 -1.92 -8.33 -19.27
N VAL A 67 -1.77 -7.79 -20.48
CA VAL A 67 -0.76 -6.79 -20.84
C VAL A 67 -1.47 -5.50 -21.19
N THR A 68 -1.19 -4.43 -20.45
CA THR A 68 -1.59 -3.07 -20.81
C THR A 68 -0.41 -2.42 -21.51
N LYS A 69 -0.60 -2.01 -22.76
CA LYS A 69 0.39 -1.36 -23.63
C LYS A 69 0.10 0.12 -23.76
N ASP A 70 1.11 0.87 -24.13
CA ASP A 70 1.01 2.31 -24.41
C ASP A 70 0.43 3.11 -23.22
N LEU A 71 0.79 2.73 -21.99
CA LEU A 71 0.33 3.38 -20.77
C LEU A 71 0.64 4.87 -20.81
N ILE A 72 -0.35 5.71 -20.57
CA ILE A 72 -0.21 7.17 -20.63
C ILE A 72 0.22 7.70 -19.25
N ASP A 73 1.34 8.42 -19.23
CA ASP A 73 1.83 9.09 -18.02
C ASP A 73 2.60 10.36 -18.41
N TYR A 74 2.98 11.14 -17.43
CA TYR A 74 3.78 12.35 -17.63
C TYR A 74 5.21 11.99 -18.07
N ILE A 75 5.68 12.60 -19.16
CA ILE A 75 7.04 12.45 -19.65
C ILE A 75 7.95 13.36 -18.82
N PRO A 76 8.90 12.83 -18.04
CA PRO A 76 9.85 13.65 -17.32
C PRO A 76 10.63 14.55 -18.27
N THR A 77 10.50 15.85 -18.11
CA THR A 77 11.18 16.85 -18.94
C THR A 77 12.27 17.55 -18.13
N PRO A 78 13.45 17.81 -18.72
CA PRO A 78 14.44 18.65 -18.06
C PRO A 78 13.91 20.06 -17.81
N GLU A 79 14.21 20.65 -16.66
CA GLU A 79 13.77 22.00 -16.28
C GLU A 79 14.17 23.09 -17.29
N GLN A 80 15.27 22.86 -18.02
CA GLN A 80 15.78 23.77 -19.06
C GLN A 80 14.81 23.97 -20.25
N ILE A 81 13.83 23.08 -20.43
CA ILE A 81 12.82 23.22 -21.48
C ILE A 81 11.84 24.37 -21.16
N GLY A 82 11.72 24.75 -19.88
CA GLY A 82 10.93 25.90 -19.46
C GLY A 82 9.42 25.73 -19.60
N VAL A 83 8.91 24.48 -19.63
CA VAL A 83 7.47 24.20 -19.56
C VAL A 83 7.05 24.09 -18.09
N ALA A 84 5.84 24.56 -17.80
CA ALA A 84 5.31 24.48 -16.42
C ALA A 84 4.85 23.06 -16.07
N ASP A 85 4.17 22.39 -17.00
CA ASP A 85 3.65 21.05 -16.81
C ASP A 85 4.32 20.06 -17.79
N PRO A 86 4.77 18.89 -17.31
CA PRO A 86 5.32 17.85 -18.20
C PRO A 86 4.27 17.40 -19.23
N PRO A 87 4.64 17.15 -20.48
CA PRO A 87 3.72 16.61 -21.46
C PRO A 87 3.32 15.17 -21.14
N MET A 88 2.11 14.79 -21.51
CA MET A 88 1.66 13.41 -21.41
C MET A 88 2.06 12.60 -22.64
N GLY A 89 2.39 11.33 -22.43
CA GLY A 89 2.73 10.43 -23.54
C GLY A 89 2.66 8.96 -23.14
N ASN A 90 2.88 8.10 -24.15
CA ASN A 90 2.88 6.67 -23.94
C ASN A 90 4.21 6.24 -23.33
N MET A 91 4.20 5.90 -22.05
CA MET A 91 5.41 5.72 -21.25
C MET A 91 5.81 4.26 -21.04
N GLY A 92 4.92 3.29 -21.30
CA GLY A 92 5.34 1.92 -21.08
C GLY A 92 4.25 0.86 -21.14
N ASN A 93 4.65 -0.33 -20.74
CA ASN A 93 3.85 -1.53 -20.77
C ASN A 93 3.85 -2.19 -19.39
N VAL A 94 2.68 -2.61 -18.92
CA VAL A 94 2.51 -3.29 -17.63
C VAL A 94 1.91 -4.67 -17.87
N LEU A 95 2.48 -5.67 -17.20
CA LEU A 95 1.96 -7.05 -17.19
C LEU A 95 1.34 -7.38 -15.85
N ASN A 96 0.13 -7.93 -15.88
CA ASN A 96 -0.52 -8.57 -14.73
C ASN A 96 -0.87 -10.01 -15.09
N LYS A 97 -0.52 -10.95 -14.22
CA LYS A 97 -0.90 -12.35 -14.37
C LYS A 97 -1.19 -12.97 -13.03
N GLY A 98 -2.05 -13.95 -13.01
CA GLY A 98 -2.41 -14.59 -11.73
C GLY A 98 -3.34 -15.77 -11.91
N TRP A 99 -3.65 -16.35 -10.77
CA TRP A 99 -4.60 -17.42 -10.60
C TRP A 99 -5.72 -17.00 -9.69
N GLU A 100 -6.93 -17.43 -9.99
CA GLU A 100 -8.10 -17.24 -9.17
C GLU A 100 -8.72 -18.61 -8.89
N PHE A 101 -9.01 -18.88 -7.63
CA PHE A 101 -9.60 -20.11 -7.16
C PHE A 101 -10.85 -19.77 -6.37
N SER A 102 -11.94 -20.43 -6.67
CA SER A 102 -13.15 -20.37 -5.85
C SER A 102 -13.64 -21.78 -5.52
N VAL A 103 -14.15 -21.94 -4.32
CA VAL A 103 -14.79 -23.16 -3.87
C VAL A 103 -16.06 -22.83 -3.11
N ASN A 104 -17.13 -23.53 -3.40
CA ASN A 104 -18.38 -23.44 -2.67
C ASN A 104 -18.94 -24.83 -2.42
N TYR A 105 -19.26 -25.13 -1.16
CA TYR A 105 -19.86 -26.40 -0.75
C TYR A 105 -21.15 -26.18 0.01
N ASN A 106 -22.24 -26.80 -0.48
CA ASN A 106 -23.55 -26.81 0.15
C ASN A 106 -23.85 -28.20 0.71
N GLY A 107 -24.08 -28.26 1.99
CA GLY A 107 -24.36 -29.51 2.68
C GLY A 107 -25.67 -29.47 3.45
N SER A 108 -26.20 -30.66 3.70
CA SER A 108 -27.33 -30.85 4.62
C SER A 108 -27.16 -32.14 5.43
N ALA A 109 -27.58 -32.06 6.68
CA ALA A 109 -27.53 -33.18 7.63
C ALA A 109 -28.85 -33.24 8.43
N ALA A 110 -28.96 -34.25 9.30
CA ALA A 110 -30.14 -34.45 10.16
C ALA A 110 -31.48 -34.43 9.38
N GLN A 111 -31.53 -35.18 8.25
CA GLN A 111 -32.71 -35.25 7.37
C GLN A 111 -33.14 -33.89 6.82
N GLY A 112 -32.17 -33.01 6.51
CA GLY A 112 -32.43 -31.69 5.96
C GLY A 112 -32.72 -30.60 7.01
N LYS A 113 -32.76 -30.93 8.30
CA LYS A 113 -32.98 -29.95 9.39
C LYS A 113 -31.77 -29.06 9.67
N LEU A 114 -30.60 -29.50 9.27
CA LEU A 114 -29.35 -28.74 9.31
C LEU A 114 -28.90 -28.51 7.89
N THR A 115 -28.75 -27.24 7.47
CA THR A 115 -28.15 -26.88 6.19
C THR A 115 -26.95 -25.99 6.45
N TYR A 116 -25.90 -26.15 5.65
CA TYR A 116 -24.70 -25.34 5.75
C TYR A 116 -24.11 -25.07 4.37
N ASN A 117 -23.52 -23.91 4.29
CA ASN A 117 -22.72 -23.51 3.14
C ASN A 117 -21.33 -23.08 3.65
N VAL A 118 -20.28 -23.50 2.94
CA VAL A 118 -18.90 -23.05 3.18
C VAL A 118 -18.30 -22.65 1.85
N TRP A 119 -17.65 -21.52 1.80
CA TRP A 119 -17.04 -21.03 0.58
C TRP A 119 -15.69 -20.38 0.86
N GLY A 120 -14.85 -20.33 -0.17
CA GLY A 120 -13.57 -19.67 -0.12
C GLY A 120 -13.14 -19.21 -1.50
N ASN A 121 -12.47 -18.07 -1.55
CA ASN A 121 -11.84 -17.53 -2.73
C ASN A 121 -10.38 -17.24 -2.40
N PHE A 122 -9.49 -17.51 -3.34
CA PHE A 122 -8.08 -17.18 -3.27
C PHE A 122 -7.63 -16.66 -4.63
N SER A 123 -6.97 -15.53 -4.64
CA SER A 123 -6.41 -14.95 -5.86
C SER A 123 -4.94 -14.60 -5.62
N THR A 124 -4.11 -14.95 -6.59
CA THR A 124 -2.72 -14.51 -6.64
C THR A 124 -2.52 -13.58 -7.82
N ASN A 125 -1.80 -12.49 -7.61
CA ASN A 125 -1.48 -11.52 -8.64
C ASN A 125 0.02 -11.23 -8.67
N LYS A 126 0.60 -11.29 -9.86
CA LYS A 126 1.95 -10.82 -10.12
C LYS A 126 1.90 -9.76 -11.21
N GLY A 127 1.94 -8.49 -10.78
CA GLY A 127 2.02 -7.32 -11.65
C GLY A 127 3.43 -6.74 -11.67
N TYR A 128 3.92 -6.38 -12.85
CA TYR A 128 5.18 -5.67 -12.99
C TYR A 128 5.24 -4.86 -14.30
N VAL A 129 6.05 -3.84 -14.27
CA VAL A 129 6.36 -3.01 -15.42
C VAL A 129 7.27 -3.78 -16.37
N ARG A 130 6.92 -3.92 -17.64
CA ARG A 130 7.78 -4.53 -18.65
C ARG A 130 8.75 -3.52 -19.23
N GLU A 131 8.23 -2.34 -19.54
CA GLU A 131 8.96 -1.21 -20.10
C GLU A 131 8.36 0.06 -19.51
N TYR A 132 9.17 1.04 -19.15
CA TYR A 132 8.68 2.30 -18.61
C TYR A 132 9.64 3.44 -18.91
N GLY A 133 9.11 4.47 -19.56
CA GLY A 133 9.82 5.69 -19.89
C GLY A 133 10.81 5.57 -21.04
N VAL A 134 11.35 6.71 -21.39
CA VAL A 134 12.44 6.86 -22.38
C VAL A 134 13.82 6.94 -21.71
N ARG A 135 13.86 6.92 -20.38
CA ARG A 135 15.09 6.94 -19.56
C ARG A 135 15.47 5.55 -19.11
N GLN A 136 16.76 5.32 -18.95
CA GLN A 136 17.26 4.17 -18.18
C GLN A 136 17.18 4.51 -16.69
N GLY A 137 16.60 3.59 -15.89
CA GLY A 137 16.51 3.69 -14.45
C GLY A 137 15.12 4.09 -13.93
N PRO A 138 14.96 4.08 -12.59
CA PRO A 138 13.68 4.27 -11.93
C PRO A 138 13.05 5.63 -12.21
N VAL A 139 11.75 5.64 -12.50
CA VAL A 139 10.96 6.86 -12.64
C VAL A 139 10.27 7.14 -11.30
N MET A 140 10.52 8.32 -10.78
CA MET A 140 10.02 8.83 -9.53
C MET A 140 8.58 9.33 -9.68
N HIS A 141 7.69 8.90 -8.78
CA HIS A 141 6.34 9.44 -8.69
C HIS A 141 6.27 10.54 -7.64
N THR A 142 6.00 11.76 -8.06
CA THR A 142 5.89 12.92 -7.16
C THR A 142 4.61 12.93 -6.33
N SER A 143 3.60 12.15 -6.74
CA SER A 143 2.33 11.98 -6.02
C SER A 143 1.87 10.52 -6.12
N PRO A 144 1.45 9.88 -5.02
CA PRO A 144 1.48 10.42 -3.66
C PRO A 144 2.90 10.50 -3.09
N ASN A 145 3.13 11.44 -2.21
CA ASN A 145 4.42 11.63 -1.54
C ASN A 145 4.25 11.60 -0.01
N LEU A 146 5.33 11.59 0.73
CA LEU A 146 5.33 11.76 2.18
C LEU A 146 6.21 12.98 2.53
N ASN A 147 5.65 13.95 3.27
CA ASN A 147 6.34 15.18 3.64
C ASN A 147 6.98 15.91 2.46
N SER A 148 6.24 16.02 1.35
CA SER A 148 6.68 16.60 0.07
C SER A 148 7.83 15.85 -0.62
N ASN A 149 8.24 14.69 -0.11
CA ASN A 149 9.28 13.86 -0.71
C ASN A 149 8.67 12.59 -1.32
N PRO A 150 9.05 12.21 -2.55
CA PRO A 150 8.60 10.99 -3.18
C PRO A 150 9.27 9.76 -2.57
N ILE A 151 8.50 8.68 -2.47
CA ILE A 151 8.95 7.40 -1.93
C ILE A 151 8.62 6.23 -2.88
N LEU A 152 7.78 6.51 -3.88
CA LEU A 152 7.29 5.52 -4.84
C LEU A 152 7.96 5.73 -6.19
N TYR A 153 8.41 4.62 -6.77
CA TYR A 153 9.11 4.58 -8.04
C TYR A 153 8.58 3.44 -8.90
N SER A 154 8.69 3.59 -10.20
CA SER A 154 8.43 2.51 -11.17
C SER A 154 9.65 2.28 -12.03
N ASP A 155 9.98 1.01 -12.27
CA ASP A 155 11.06 0.62 -13.16
C ASP A 155 10.74 -0.72 -13.82
N ALA A 156 11.40 -1.02 -14.91
CA ALA A 156 11.28 -2.30 -15.60
C ALA A 156 11.65 -3.46 -14.66
N GLY A 157 10.82 -4.49 -14.63
CA GLY A 157 10.97 -5.64 -13.74
C GLY A 157 10.40 -5.47 -12.34
N GLN A 158 10.03 -4.26 -11.94
CA GLN A 158 9.44 -3.96 -10.64
C GLN A 158 7.91 -3.82 -10.71
N PRO A 159 7.19 -4.07 -9.63
CA PRO A 159 5.78 -3.71 -9.55
C PRO A 159 5.57 -2.20 -9.72
N TRP A 160 4.43 -1.83 -10.30
CA TRP A 160 4.04 -0.43 -10.45
C TRP A 160 3.92 0.26 -9.08
N TYR A 161 4.43 1.48 -8.93
CA TYR A 161 4.45 2.22 -7.65
C TYR A 161 5.10 1.41 -6.51
N SER A 162 6.33 0.97 -6.70
CA SER A 162 7.10 0.27 -5.68
C SER A 162 7.80 1.24 -4.74
N PHE A 163 7.89 0.88 -3.46
CA PHE A 163 8.69 1.61 -2.49
C PHE A 163 10.17 1.50 -2.82
N MET A 164 10.85 2.65 -2.84
CA MET A 164 12.28 2.75 -3.02
C MET A 164 12.88 3.48 -1.82
N VAL A 165 13.64 2.76 -0.99
CA VAL A 165 14.07 3.23 0.32
C VAL A 165 15.54 2.88 0.58
N TYR A 166 16.16 3.59 1.51
CA TYR A 166 17.46 3.22 2.04
C TYR A 166 17.40 1.92 2.80
N ARG A 167 18.39 1.05 2.54
CA ARG A 167 18.59 -0.16 3.35
C ARG A 167 19.42 0.15 4.57
N THR A 168 19.10 -0.52 5.67
CA THR A 168 19.81 -0.34 6.94
C THR A 168 20.39 -1.66 7.43
N ALA A 169 21.57 -1.60 8.08
CA ALA A 169 22.24 -2.74 8.71
C ALA A 169 22.06 -2.74 10.24
N GLY A 170 21.12 -1.96 10.76
CA GLY A 170 20.87 -1.82 12.19
C GLY A 170 21.32 -0.46 12.73
N ILE A 171 21.79 -0.46 13.98
CA ILE A 171 22.15 0.75 14.73
C ILE A 171 23.57 0.61 15.22
N PHE A 172 24.39 1.65 15.07
CA PHE A 172 25.75 1.69 15.64
C PHE A 172 25.70 1.55 17.16
N ARG A 173 26.32 0.50 17.69
CA ARG A 173 26.35 0.18 19.12
C ARG A 173 27.59 0.74 19.84
N SER A 174 28.64 1.05 19.09
CA SER A 174 29.89 1.57 19.62
C SER A 174 30.59 2.50 18.63
N GLN A 175 31.54 3.33 19.15
CA GLN A 175 32.39 4.15 18.31
C GLN A 175 33.30 3.29 17.41
N ASP A 176 33.69 2.10 17.88
CA ASP A 176 34.51 1.18 17.11
C ASP A 176 33.78 0.66 15.85
N GLU A 177 32.46 0.44 15.93
CA GLU A 177 31.66 0.07 14.75
C GLU A 177 31.67 1.20 13.73
N ILE A 178 31.49 2.45 14.16
CA ILE A 178 31.55 3.63 13.26
C ILE A 178 32.93 3.71 12.61
N ASN A 179 34.00 3.59 13.39
CA ASN A 179 35.37 3.69 12.89
C ASN A 179 35.74 2.54 11.91
N LYS A 180 35.06 1.40 12.00
CA LYS A 180 35.23 0.26 11.10
C LYS A 180 34.32 0.30 9.88
N TYR A 181 33.32 1.20 9.87
CA TYR A 181 32.41 1.35 8.75
C TYR A 181 33.03 2.24 7.67
N ILE A 182 33.95 1.63 6.92
CA ILE A 182 34.78 2.28 5.93
C ILE A 182 34.48 1.77 4.52
N TYR A 183 34.55 2.66 3.56
CA TYR A 183 34.69 2.34 2.15
C TYR A 183 36.17 2.31 1.78
N LYS A 184 36.56 1.32 1.01
CA LYS A 184 37.91 1.25 0.43
C LYS A 184 37.79 1.35 -1.07
N ASN A 185 38.33 2.42 -1.64
CA ASN A 185 38.33 2.62 -3.09
C ASN A 185 39.06 1.47 -3.79
N PRO A 186 38.39 0.75 -4.71
CA PRO A 186 38.98 -0.41 -5.37
C PRO A 186 40.17 -0.06 -6.30
N GLU A 187 40.23 1.19 -6.79
CA GLU A 187 41.27 1.62 -7.72
C GLU A 187 42.47 2.23 -7.00
N THR A 188 42.22 3.10 -6.00
CA THR A 188 43.31 3.81 -5.29
C THR A 188 43.74 3.14 -4.00
N GLY A 189 42.92 2.27 -3.46
CA GLY A 189 43.14 1.63 -2.15
C GLY A 189 42.91 2.57 -0.95
N GLU A 190 42.50 3.83 -1.18
CA GLU A 190 42.20 4.78 -0.12
C GLU A 190 40.98 4.35 0.67
N ALA A 191 41.07 4.49 2.00
CA ALA A 191 39.99 4.20 2.92
C ALA A 191 39.38 5.50 3.49
N LYS A 192 38.02 5.57 3.47
CA LYS A 192 37.29 6.69 4.09
C LYS A 192 36.11 6.14 4.90
N LEU A 193 35.70 6.87 5.93
CA LEU A 193 34.46 6.56 6.65
C LEU A 193 33.27 6.78 5.72
N LEU A 194 32.37 5.82 5.65
CA LEU A 194 31.14 5.93 4.90
C LEU A 194 30.17 6.94 5.53
N MET A 195 30.15 6.99 6.85
CA MET A 195 29.25 7.87 7.61
C MET A 195 30.05 8.67 8.66
N PRO A 196 30.84 9.68 8.25
CA PRO A 196 31.78 10.40 9.14
C PRO A 196 31.06 11.18 10.26
N ASP A 197 29.82 11.64 10.03
CA ASP A 197 29.04 12.40 10.99
C ASP A 197 28.15 11.53 11.89
N ALA A 198 28.17 10.20 11.70
CA ALA A 198 27.39 9.27 12.48
C ALA A 198 27.83 9.25 13.96
N LYS A 199 26.88 9.05 14.85
CA LYS A 199 27.08 8.89 16.28
C LYS A 199 26.55 7.54 16.73
N VAL A 200 27.05 7.10 17.87
CA VAL A 200 26.53 5.89 18.50
C VAL A 200 25.02 6.03 18.73
N GLY A 201 24.26 5.04 18.31
CA GLY A 201 22.80 5.10 18.29
C GLY A 201 22.17 5.51 16.95
N ASP A 202 22.96 5.92 15.96
CA ASP A 202 22.45 6.21 14.62
C ASP A 202 22.24 4.96 13.79
N LEU A 203 21.36 5.04 12.77
CA LEU A 203 21.19 3.99 11.77
C LEU A 203 22.46 3.82 10.93
N ILE A 204 22.73 2.59 10.60
CA ILE A 204 23.76 2.20 9.64
C ILE A 204 23.10 2.09 8.25
N PHE A 205 23.24 3.10 7.43
CA PHE A 205 22.77 3.05 6.04
C PHE A 205 23.77 2.30 5.18
N ILE A 206 23.29 1.49 4.24
CA ILE A 206 24.13 0.64 3.38
C ILE A 206 24.44 1.39 2.08
N ASP A 207 25.73 1.48 1.73
CA ASP A 207 26.20 1.86 0.40
C ASP A 207 25.92 0.70 -0.56
N THR A 208 24.85 0.81 -1.32
CA THR A 208 24.34 -0.30 -2.17
C THR A 208 25.01 -0.35 -3.53
N ASN A 209 25.48 0.78 -4.03
CA ASN A 209 26.19 0.91 -5.31
C ASN A 209 27.72 0.82 -5.16
N ASN A 210 28.25 0.84 -3.92
CA ASN A 210 29.66 0.79 -3.57
C ASN A 210 30.48 1.96 -4.17
N ASP A 211 29.91 3.17 -4.18
CA ASP A 211 30.63 4.38 -4.60
C ASP A 211 31.31 5.13 -3.45
N GLY A 212 31.04 4.69 -2.22
CA GLY A 212 31.59 5.27 -0.99
C GLY A 212 30.89 6.52 -0.50
N VAL A 213 29.67 6.79 -0.95
CA VAL A 213 28.84 7.92 -0.50
C VAL A 213 27.42 7.44 -0.26
N ILE A 214 26.86 7.70 0.92
CA ILE A 214 25.45 7.38 1.21
C ILE A 214 24.55 8.52 0.68
N ASN A 215 23.92 8.30 -0.47
CA ASN A 215 23.07 9.27 -1.15
C ASN A 215 21.81 8.60 -1.75
N ASP A 216 21.05 9.34 -2.57
CA ASP A 216 19.80 8.84 -3.16
C ASP A 216 19.98 7.67 -4.14
N ASP A 217 21.19 7.47 -4.66
CA ASP A 217 21.52 6.35 -5.55
C ASP A 217 21.64 5.02 -4.79
N ASP A 218 21.69 5.07 -3.44
CA ASP A 218 21.69 3.89 -2.56
C ASP A 218 20.29 3.36 -2.24
N LYS A 219 19.24 4.08 -2.64
CA LYS A 219 17.89 3.60 -2.47
C LYS A 219 17.65 2.37 -3.34
N THR A 220 16.99 1.38 -2.78
CA THR A 220 16.66 0.14 -3.49
C THR A 220 15.17 -0.17 -3.40
N PHE A 221 14.66 -0.90 -4.39
CA PHE A 221 13.29 -1.39 -4.36
C PHE A 221 13.07 -2.36 -3.19
N ALA A 222 12.01 -2.10 -2.41
CA ALA A 222 11.73 -2.83 -1.18
C ALA A 222 10.33 -3.46 -1.17
N GLY A 223 9.66 -3.48 -2.30
CA GLY A 223 8.34 -4.06 -2.49
C GLY A 223 7.27 -3.03 -2.84
N SER A 224 6.04 -3.49 -2.99
CA SER A 224 4.90 -2.69 -3.42
C SER A 224 3.76 -2.76 -2.41
N TYR A 225 2.91 -1.76 -2.42
CA TYR A 225 1.67 -1.75 -1.66
C TYR A 225 0.61 -2.74 -2.20
N THR A 226 0.79 -3.21 -3.44
CA THR A 226 -0.15 -4.13 -4.06
C THR A 226 -0.01 -5.53 -3.48
N PRO A 227 -1.08 -6.13 -2.92
CA PRO A 227 -1.03 -7.50 -2.42
C PRO A 227 -0.67 -8.51 -3.51
N LYS A 228 0.18 -9.48 -3.16
CA LYS A 228 0.45 -10.63 -4.03
C LYS A 228 -0.67 -11.65 -3.96
N ASN A 229 -1.27 -11.81 -2.80
CA ASN A 229 -2.37 -12.73 -2.59
C ASN A 229 -3.52 -12.01 -1.89
N THR A 230 -4.74 -12.29 -2.33
CA THR A 230 -5.98 -11.90 -1.67
C THR A 230 -6.80 -13.15 -1.42
N PHE A 231 -7.43 -13.24 -0.27
CA PHE A 231 -8.26 -14.40 0.06
C PHE A 231 -9.45 -14.01 0.92
N SER A 232 -10.50 -14.75 0.75
CA SER A 232 -11.68 -14.62 1.58
C SER A 232 -12.34 -15.98 1.77
N PHE A 233 -12.91 -16.20 2.92
CA PHE A 233 -13.68 -17.39 3.20
C PHE A 233 -14.79 -17.11 4.20
N GLY A 234 -15.82 -17.89 4.11
CA GLY A 234 -16.98 -17.73 4.97
C GLY A 234 -17.85 -18.95 5.01
N GLY A 235 -18.85 -18.87 5.81
CA GLY A 235 -19.83 -19.94 5.89
C GLY A 235 -21.13 -19.50 6.53
N SER A 236 -22.16 -20.28 6.30
CA SER A 236 -23.45 -20.15 6.95
C SER A 236 -23.97 -21.49 7.41
N LEU A 237 -24.72 -21.48 8.49
CA LEU A 237 -25.34 -22.63 9.11
C LEU A 237 -26.78 -22.30 9.47
N ASN A 238 -27.73 -23.15 9.09
CA ASN A 238 -29.14 -23.01 9.50
C ASN A 238 -29.57 -24.26 10.23
N TRP A 239 -30.08 -24.09 11.45
CA TRP A 239 -30.53 -25.21 12.27
C TRP A 239 -31.69 -24.82 13.20
N LYS A 240 -32.84 -25.47 13.01
CA LYS A 240 -34.04 -25.29 13.89
C LYS A 240 -34.42 -23.82 14.12
N GLY A 241 -34.40 -23.00 13.08
CA GLY A 241 -34.71 -21.58 13.16
C GLY A 241 -33.53 -20.67 13.49
N PHE A 242 -32.41 -21.21 13.99
CA PHE A 242 -31.18 -20.45 14.13
C PHE A 242 -30.45 -20.38 12.78
N ASP A 243 -29.92 -19.23 12.46
CA ASP A 243 -28.99 -19.00 11.38
C ASP A 243 -27.73 -18.31 11.94
N PHE A 244 -26.59 -18.81 11.49
CA PHE A 244 -25.29 -18.27 11.84
C PHE A 244 -24.48 -18.10 10.54
N SER A 245 -23.78 -16.97 10.43
CA SER A 245 -22.83 -16.78 9.33
C SER A 245 -21.59 -16.01 9.79
N PHE A 246 -20.49 -16.24 9.09
CA PHE A 246 -19.23 -15.54 9.30
C PHE A 246 -18.53 -15.29 7.97
N PHE A 247 -17.70 -14.24 7.95
CA PHE A 247 -16.95 -13.84 6.78
C PHE A 247 -15.56 -13.33 7.18
N PHE A 248 -14.52 -13.95 6.63
CA PHE A 248 -13.13 -13.53 6.73
C PHE A 248 -12.61 -13.00 5.41
N GLN A 249 -11.74 -12.00 5.47
CA GLN A 249 -11.00 -11.44 4.36
C GLN A 249 -9.57 -11.16 4.78
N GLY A 250 -8.62 -11.39 3.88
CA GLY A 250 -7.21 -11.10 4.12
C GLY A 250 -6.42 -10.86 2.85
N VAL A 251 -5.25 -10.29 3.03
CA VAL A 251 -4.25 -10.07 1.98
C VAL A 251 -2.87 -10.42 2.50
N THR A 252 -1.96 -10.77 1.58
CA THR A 252 -0.55 -11.00 1.92
C THR A 252 0.38 -10.55 0.81
N GLY A 253 1.62 -10.23 1.18
CA GLY A 253 2.71 -9.91 0.28
C GLY A 253 2.73 -8.47 -0.21
N ASN A 254 1.99 -7.58 0.43
CA ASN A 254 2.08 -6.14 0.26
C ASN A 254 2.95 -5.50 1.36
N LYS A 255 3.44 -4.30 1.07
CA LYS A 255 4.18 -3.47 2.01
C LYS A 255 3.38 -2.21 2.34
N VAL A 256 3.56 -1.73 3.57
CA VAL A 256 3.04 -0.46 4.05
C VAL A 256 4.19 0.36 4.61
N TYR A 257 4.32 1.60 4.15
CA TYR A 257 5.26 2.54 4.75
C TYR A 257 4.57 3.27 5.90
N ASN A 258 5.03 3.03 7.12
CA ASN A 258 4.47 3.61 8.34
C ASN A 258 4.99 5.04 8.56
N GLY A 259 4.49 5.96 7.74
CA GLY A 259 4.87 7.38 7.81
C GLY A 259 4.39 8.06 9.09
N LEU A 260 3.26 7.64 9.64
CA LEU A 260 2.79 8.13 10.94
C LEU A 260 3.81 7.81 12.04
N LYS A 261 4.32 6.58 12.07
CA LYS A 261 5.33 6.16 13.04
C LYS A 261 6.65 6.92 12.86
N GLN A 262 7.12 7.06 11.61
CA GLN A 262 8.30 7.86 11.31
C GLN A 262 8.17 9.29 11.83
N MET A 263 7.04 9.93 11.59
CA MET A 263 6.77 11.32 12.07
C MET A 263 6.63 11.39 13.58
N ALA A 264 5.89 10.46 14.19
CA ALA A 264 5.61 10.45 15.62
C ALA A 264 6.78 9.98 16.49
N MET A 265 7.82 9.39 15.89
CA MET A 265 9.08 9.06 16.55
C MET A 265 10.17 10.12 16.29
N ASN A 266 9.94 11.05 15.36
CA ASN A 266 10.91 12.10 15.08
C ASN A 266 10.93 13.14 16.21
N GLY A 267 11.96 13.13 17.02
CA GLY A 267 12.13 14.06 18.14
C GLY A 267 12.26 15.54 17.74
N ARG A 268 12.38 15.83 16.45
CA ARG A 268 12.39 17.20 15.88
C ARG A 268 11.02 17.69 15.44
N ASN A 269 9.98 16.89 15.62
CA ASN A 269 8.62 17.33 15.31
C ASN A 269 8.12 18.29 16.37
N ASP A 270 8.37 19.59 16.16
CA ASP A 270 8.10 20.68 17.11
C ASP A 270 6.62 20.81 17.51
N TYR A 271 5.70 20.22 16.74
CA TYR A 271 4.26 20.37 16.91
C TYR A 271 3.52 19.05 17.22
N GLY A 272 4.24 17.95 17.33
CA GLY A 272 3.66 16.62 17.51
C GLY A 272 4.04 15.96 18.83
N ASN A 273 3.08 15.21 19.41
CA ASN A 273 3.40 14.31 20.50
C ASN A 273 4.12 13.07 19.96
N LEU A 274 5.08 12.57 20.74
CA LEU A 274 5.76 11.31 20.45
C LEU A 274 4.89 10.12 20.86
N ILE A 275 5.01 9.01 20.15
CA ILE A 275 4.37 7.74 20.51
C ILE A 275 5.22 6.95 21.53
N SER A 276 4.59 6.00 22.22
CA SER A 276 5.27 5.17 23.24
C SER A 276 6.45 4.35 22.72
N ASP A 277 6.50 4.08 21.41
CA ASP A 277 7.61 3.35 20.79
C ASP A 277 8.96 4.06 20.94
N VAL A 278 8.98 5.35 21.27
CA VAL A 278 10.22 6.10 21.58
C VAL A 278 10.99 5.48 22.74
N PHE A 279 10.32 4.81 23.69
CA PHE A 279 10.98 4.09 24.77
C PHE A 279 11.80 2.88 24.31
N ASN A 280 11.61 2.44 23.06
CA ASN A 280 12.43 1.42 22.40
C ASN A 280 13.55 2.03 21.54
N SER A 281 13.75 3.34 21.59
CA SER A 281 14.87 4.01 20.91
C SER A 281 16.16 3.92 21.71
N TRP A 282 17.25 4.25 21.04
CA TRP A 282 18.61 4.26 21.66
C TRP A 282 18.67 5.12 22.91
N ASP A 283 18.02 6.28 22.92
CA ASP A 283 18.10 7.24 24.05
C ASP A 283 17.52 6.68 25.35
N PHE A 284 16.53 5.81 25.27
CA PHE A 284 15.87 5.22 26.44
C PHE A 284 16.28 3.78 26.73
N ASN A 285 16.72 3.05 25.72
CA ASN A 285 17.10 1.64 25.84
C ASN A 285 18.32 1.31 24.95
N PRO A 286 19.53 1.78 25.28
CA PRO A 286 20.70 1.63 24.40
C PRO A 286 21.02 0.19 24.02
N GLN A 287 20.88 -0.77 24.96
CA GLN A 287 21.25 -2.17 24.71
C GLN A 287 20.18 -2.95 23.95
N GLY A 288 18.89 -2.63 24.18
CA GLY A 288 17.74 -3.30 23.58
C GLY A 288 17.04 -2.49 22.49
N SER A 289 17.62 -1.37 22.05
CA SER A 289 16.97 -0.47 21.10
C SER A 289 16.61 -1.13 19.78
N LYS A 290 15.36 -0.91 19.36
CA LYS A 290 14.86 -1.26 18.04
C LYS A 290 14.96 -0.09 17.05
N TYR A 291 14.97 1.14 17.59
CA TYR A 291 14.98 2.38 16.84
C TYR A 291 16.21 3.21 17.17
N PRO A 292 16.69 4.01 16.22
CA PRO A 292 17.86 4.84 16.42
C PRO A 292 17.61 5.92 17.46
N ARG A 293 18.65 6.69 17.80
CA ARG A 293 18.54 7.86 18.67
C ARG A 293 17.60 8.90 18.05
N LEU A 294 16.87 9.60 18.92
CA LEU A 294 15.82 10.54 18.52
C LEU A 294 16.36 11.93 18.13
N GLY A 295 17.61 12.26 18.46
CA GLY A 295 18.20 13.56 18.19
C GLY A 295 17.65 14.71 19.04
N LEU A 296 17.01 14.41 20.17
CA LEU A 296 16.35 15.39 21.05
C LEU A 296 17.26 16.49 21.60
N VAL A 297 18.55 16.17 21.83
CA VAL A 297 19.47 17.07 22.54
C VAL A 297 20.20 18.06 21.61
N THR A 298 20.35 17.73 20.34
CA THR A 298 21.21 18.51 19.41
C THR A 298 20.43 19.23 18.31
N GLY A 299 19.12 19.09 18.26
CA GLY A 299 18.28 19.76 17.24
C GLY A 299 18.55 19.34 15.78
N SER A 300 19.44 18.39 15.53
CA SER A 300 19.79 17.98 14.19
C SER A 300 19.76 16.47 14.01
N ASP A 301 18.94 16.01 13.07
CA ASP A 301 18.99 14.65 12.52
C ASP A 301 20.04 14.61 11.40
N THR A 302 21.30 14.85 11.76
CA THR A 302 22.42 14.95 10.81
C THR A 302 22.65 13.66 10.04
N ASN A 303 22.31 12.52 10.65
CA ASN A 303 22.43 11.22 10.03
C ASN A 303 21.22 10.86 9.15
N GLY A 304 20.08 11.49 9.37
CA GLY A 304 18.85 11.20 8.64
C GLY A 304 18.07 10.00 9.18
N ASN A 305 18.19 9.70 10.48
CA ASN A 305 17.51 8.55 11.12
C ASN A 305 15.99 8.54 10.90
N TYR A 306 15.37 9.73 10.93
CA TYR A 306 13.92 9.91 10.77
C TYR A 306 13.56 10.78 9.57
N SER A 307 14.51 11.40 8.91
CA SER A 307 14.27 12.24 7.71
C SER A 307 14.46 11.47 6.41
N LYS A 308 15.36 10.46 6.38
CA LYS A 308 15.52 9.56 5.24
C LYS A 308 14.45 8.47 5.25
N PHE A 309 13.94 8.13 4.08
CA PHE A 309 13.00 7.00 3.94
C PHE A 309 13.78 5.70 3.96
N SER A 310 13.71 5.00 5.07
CA SER A 310 14.43 3.75 5.30
C SER A 310 13.51 2.56 5.49
N ASP A 311 14.08 1.38 5.38
CA ASP A 311 13.36 0.11 5.51
C ASP A 311 12.87 -0.18 6.94
N ILE A 312 13.35 0.53 7.97
CA ILE A 312 12.87 0.38 9.36
C ILE A 312 11.40 0.79 9.55
N PHE A 313 10.85 1.63 8.66
CA PHE A 313 9.46 2.06 8.67
C PHE A 313 8.63 1.38 7.57
N LEU A 314 9.23 0.48 6.79
CA LEU A 314 8.55 -0.29 5.77
C LEU A 314 8.15 -1.65 6.33
N GLU A 315 6.88 -1.80 6.64
CA GLU A 315 6.33 -2.98 7.31
C GLU A 315 5.56 -3.88 6.34
N ASP A 316 5.33 -5.14 6.74
CA ASP A 316 4.41 -6.02 6.03
C ASP A 316 2.96 -5.58 6.29
N GLY A 317 2.20 -5.42 5.21
CA GLY A 317 0.78 -5.06 5.27
C GLY A 317 -0.15 -6.27 5.33
N ASP A 318 0.37 -7.44 5.63
CA ASP A 318 -0.39 -8.68 5.70
C ASP A 318 -1.44 -8.64 6.82
N TYR A 319 -2.66 -9.07 6.52
CA TYR A 319 -3.68 -9.19 7.54
C TYR A 319 -4.74 -10.26 7.22
N LEU A 320 -5.40 -10.72 8.29
CA LEU A 320 -6.65 -11.48 8.25
C LEU A 320 -7.68 -10.78 9.13
N ARG A 321 -8.83 -10.42 8.56
CA ARG A 321 -9.91 -9.72 9.26
C ARG A 321 -11.17 -10.55 9.26
N LEU A 322 -11.77 -10.74 10.45
CA LEU A 322 -13.13 -11.20 10.58
C LEU A 322 -14.06 -10.02 10.33
N LYS A 323 -14.54 -9.93 9.09
CA LYS A 323 -15.33 -8.80 8.59
C LYS A 323 -16.75 -8.79 9.12
N ASN A 324 -17.37 -9.96 9.27
CA ASN A 324 -18.74 -10.06 9.72
C ASN A 324 -19.00 -11.37 10.47
N ILE A 325 -19.79 -11.26 11.52
CA ILE A 325 -20.48 -12.38 12.17
C ILE A 325 -21.94 -11.99 12.32
N THR A 326 -22.84 -12.90 11.96
CA THR A 326 -24.29 -12.71 12.14
C THR A 326 -24.88 -13.94 12.82
N LEU A 327 -25.71 -13.71 13.81
CA LEU A 327 -26.54 -14.72 14.47
C LEU A 327 -28.00 -14.27 14.39
N GLY A 328 -28.82 -15.09 13.79
CA GLY A 328 -30.25 -14.84 13.66
C GLY A 328 -31.07 -15.97 14.25
N TYR A 329 -32.32 -15.68 14.57
CA TYR A 329 -33.31 -16.65 14.96
C TYR A 329 -34.66 -16.33 14.34
N THR A 330 -35.17 -17.25 13.56
CA THR A 330 -36.53 -17.17 13.00
C THR A 330 -37.52 -17.80 14.01
N LEU A 331 -38.41 -16.98 14.49
CA LEU A 331 -39.37 -17.37 15.49
C LEU A 331 -40.35 -18.45 14.97
N PRO A 332 -40.81 -19.35 15.82
CA PRO A 332 -41.80 -20.36 15.42
C PRO A 332 -43.09 -19.75 14.88
N LYS A 333 -43.74 -20.43 13.95
CA LYS A 333 -44.99 -19.98 13.32
C LYS A 333 -46.10 -19.64 14.33
N SER A 334 -46.08 -20.25 15.52
CA SER A 334 -47.04 -19.93 16.62
C SER A 334 -46.92 -18.47 17.05
N VAL A 335 -45.70 -17.91 17.10
CA VAL A 335 -45.48 -16.51 17.47
C VAL A 335 -45.87 -15.58 16.32
N SER A 336 -45.58 -15.92 15.06
CA SER A 336 -46.00 -15.13 13.90
C SER A 336 -47.54 -15.04 13.82
N ARG A 337 -48.24 -16.12 14.09
CA ARG A 337 -49.73 -16.14 14.16
C ARG A 337 -50.27 -15.30 15.28
N PHE A 338 -49.63 -15.31 16.46
CA PHE A 338 -50.03 -14.52 17.61
C PHE A 338 -50.02 -13.02 17.34
N VAL A 339 -49.07 -12.55 16.50
CA VAL A 339 -49.01 -11.14 16.04
C VAL A 339 -49.78 -10.87 14.76
N GLY A 340 -50.72 -11.77 14.34
CA GLY A 340 -51.62 -11.57 13.23
C GLY A 340 -51.05 -11.93 11.84
N MET A 341 -49.90 -12.57 11.77
CA MET A 341 -49.25 -12.99 10.51
C MET A 341 -49.44 -14.49 10.29
N GLU A 342 -50.52 -14.89 9.64
CA GLU A 342 -50.85 -16.32 9.45
C GLU A 342 -49.81 -17.09 8.61
N ASN A 343 -49.28 -16.45 7.55
CA ASN A 343 -48.31 -17.04 6.64
C ASN A 343 -46.92 -16.37 6.72
N GLY A 344 -46.76 -15.38 7.58
CA GLY A 344 -45.55 -14.60 7.72
C GLY A 344 -44.47 -15.27 8.56
N SER A 345 -43.28 -14.71 8.52
CA SER A 345 -42.16 -15.10 9.39
C SER A 345 -41.54 -13.86 10.05
N LEU A 346 -41.14 -14.04 11.28
CA LEU A 346 -40.44 -13.02 12.10
C LEU A 346 -39.05 -13.56 12.46
N ARG A 347 -38.02 -12.86 12.00
CA ARG A 347 -36.62 -13.17 12.31
C ARG A 347 -36.00 -12.01 13.06
N VAL A 348 -35.38 -12.29 14.19
CA VAL A 348 -34.55 -11.34 14.94
C VAL A 348 -33.08 -11.71 14.68
N TYR A 349 -32.21 -10.72 14.57
CA TYR A 349 -30.80 -10.99 14.36
C TYR A 349 -29.92 -9.93 15.01
N MET A 350 -28.69 -10.35 15.26
CA MET A 350 -27.58 -9.48 15.65
C MET A 350 -26.44 -9.75 14.70
N SER A 351 -25.79 -8.67 14.23
CA SER A 351 -24.53 -8.77 13.48
C SER A 351 -23.47 -7.85 14.04
N VAL A 352 -22.22 -8.26 13.89
CA VAL A 352 -21.05 -7.46 14.23
C VAL A 352 -20.16 -7.37 13.00
N ASP A 353 -19.86 -6.14 12.58
CA ASP A 353 -18.96 -5.89 11.49
C ASP A 353 -17.58 -5.47 12.00
N ASN A 354 -16.52 -5.83 11.27
CA ASN A 354 -15.12 -5.58 11.60
C ASN A 354 -14.76 -6.08 13.02
N VAL A 355 -15.06 -7.34 13.29
CA VAL A 355 -14.97 -7.97 14.62
C VAL A 355 -13.55 -7.92 15.18
N CYS A 356 -12.56 -8.36 14.37
CA CYS A 356 -11.15 -8.31 14.75
C CYS A 356 -10.25 -8.37 13.50
N THR A 357 -9.04 -7.86 13.65
CA THR A 357 -7.98 -7.94 12.63
C THR A 357 -6.74 -8.56 13.26
N ILE A 358 -6.19 -9.56 12.58
CA ILE A 358 -4.93 -10.22 12.93
C ILE A 358 -3.89 -9.72 11.92
N THR A 359 -2.85 -9.04 12.40
CA THR A 359 -1.81 -8.45 11.55
C THR A 359 -0.51 -8.30 12.33
N GLY A 360 0.61 -8.30 11.61
CA GLY A 360 1.92 -7.91 12.13
C GLY A 360 2.21 -6.41 11.98
N TYR A 361 1.36 -5.67 11.25
CA TYR A 361 1.53 -4.24 11.06
C TYR A 361 1.38 -3.49 12.39
N SER A 362 2.33 -2.57 12.66
CA SER A 362 2.37 -1.86 13.94
C SER A 362 1.53 -0.58 13.99
N GLY A 363 1.00 -0.13 12.84
CA GLY A 363 0.09 1.01 12.77
C GLY A 363 -1.34 0.66 13.20
N VAL A 364 -2.27 1.60 13.01
CA VAL A 364 -3.64 1.48 13.52
C VAL A 364 -4.48 0.50 12.71
N ASP A 365 -4.34 0.52 11.38
CA ASP A 365 -5.07 -0.37 10.48
C ASP A 365 -4.16 -0.76 9.29
N PRO A 366 -3.98 -2.06 8.98
CA PRO A 366 -3.15 -2.50 7.85
C PRO A 366 -3.80 -2.23 6.48
N GLU A 367 -5.11 -1.96 6.43
CA GLU A 367 -5.83 -1.63 5.20
C GLU A 367 -5.61 -0.15 4.82
N VAL A 368 -4.32 0.17 4.55
CA VAL A 368 -3.90 1.52 4.21
C VAL A 368 -4.16 1.77 2.73
N GLY A 369 -5.01 2.76 2.43
CA GLY A 369 -5.15 3.34 1.10
C GLY A 369 -3.90 4.15 0.69
N ASN A 370 -4.07 5.11 -0.22
CA ASN A 370 -3.00 6.05 -0.61
C ASN A 370 -1.67 5.37 -0.98
N TYR A 371 -1.76 4.31 -1.81
CA TYR A 371 -0.60 3.53 -2.28
C TYR A 371 0.28 2.95 -1.15
N GLY A 372 -0.34 2.60 -0.02
CA GLY A 372 0.35 1.99 1.12
C GLY A 372 1.19 2.96 1.96
N ILE A 373 0.99 4.27 1.82
CA ILE A 373 1.63 5.27 2.67
C ILE A 373 0.69 5.62 3.83
N ASP A 374 0.99 5.14 5.03
CA ASP A 374 0.21 5.46 6.23
C ASP A 374 0.60 6.84 6.78
N ARG A 375 -0.35 7.76 6.75
CA ARG A 375 -0.24 9.12 7.32
C ARG A 375 -1.14 9.31 8.55
N GLY A 376 -1.59 8.22 9.17
CA GLY A 376 -2.57 8.24 10.24
C GLY A 376 -3.99 8.09 9.70
N VAL A 377 -4.22 7.02 8.94
CA VAL A 377 -5.55 6.69 8.43
C VAL A 377 -6.48 6.34 9.59
N TYR A 378 -7.70 6.88 9.55
CA TYR A 378 -8.71 6.55 10.56
C TYR A 378 -9.07 5.06 10.49
N PRO A 379 -9.01 4.32 11.62
CA PRO A 379 -9.26 2.90 11.61
C PRO A 379 -10.72 2.57 11.29
N VAL A 380 -10.92 1.41 10.68
CA VAL A 380 -12.25 0.91 10.39
C VAL A 380 -13.00 0.65 11.70
N SER A 381 -14.18 1.25 11.85
CA SER A 381 -15.01 1.14 13.04
C SER A 381 -15.67 -0.24 13.14
N ARG A 382 -15.86 -0.72 14.37
CA ARG A 382 -16.68 -1.90 14.66
C ARG A 382 -18.13 -1.48 14.82
N PHE A 383 -19.04 -2.17 14.13
CA PHE A 383 -20.48 -1.91 14.20
C PHE A 383 -21.22 -3.09 14.81
N PHE A 384 -22.14 -2.79 15.71
CA PHE A 384 -23.08 -3.74 16.26
C PHE A 384 -24.47 -3.40 15.74
N ASN A 385 -25.07 -4.32 15.00
CA ASN A 385 -26.38 -4.14 14.40
C ASN A 385 -27.37 -5.13 15.02
N PHE A 386 -28.54 -4.63 15.36
CA PHE A 386 -29.68 -5.44 15.80
C PHE A 386 -30.84 -5.17 14.85
N GLY A 387 -31.51 -6.21 14.40
CA GLY A 387 -32.58 -6.04 13.45
C GLY A 387 -33.67 -7.08 13.56
N VAL A 388 -34.80 -6.74 12.98
CA VAL A 388 -35.99 -7.59 12.87
C VAL A 388 -36.41 -7.63 11.40
N ASN A 389 -36.50 -8.83 10.83
CA ASN A 389 -37.03 -9.03 9.48
C ASN A 389 -38.45 -9.59 9.60
N ILE A 390 -39.39 -8.94 8.97
CA ILE A 390 -40.81 -9.32 8.94
C ILE A 390 -41.18 -9.61 7.49
N ASN A 391 -41.60 -10.84 7.22
CA ASN A 391 -42.18 -11.24 5.94
C ASN A 391 -43.64 -11.56 6.16
N PHE A 392 -44.52 -10.98 5.36
CA PHE A 392 -45.98 -11.13 5.42
C PHE A 392 -46.47 -12.23 4.49
#